data_a773c3d20658e6a1946a0e867c533e52
#
_entry.id   a773c3d20658e6a1946a0e867c533e52
#
_cell.length_a   1.000
_cell.length_b   1.000
_cell.length_c   1.000
_cell.angle_alpha   90.00
_cell.angle_beta   90.00
_cell.angle_gamma   90.00
#
_symmetry.space_group_name_H-M   'P 1'
#
loop_
_entity.id
_entity.type
_entity.pdbx_description
1 polymer ?
#
loop_
_entity_poly.entity_id
_entity_poly.type
_entity_poly.pdbx_seq_one_letter_code
_entity_poly.pdbx_strand_id
1 'polypeptide(L)'
;MTWRVVHVSQSEKMRLKLDNLLVQKMGQEFTVPLSDISIIVAEGGDTVVTLRLLSALSKYNIALVVCDNEHLPTGIYHSQNGHFRAYKRLKEQMNWSQKQKDKAWQIVTYYKINNQEDVLAMFEKSLDNIRLLSDYKEQIEPGDRTNREGHASKVYFNELFGKQFVRVTQQEADVINAGLNYGYAIMRAQMARIVAGYGLNGLLGIFHKNEYNQFNLVDDLMEPFRQIVDVWVYDNLRDQEFLKYEYRLGLTDLLNAKIKYGKETCSVTVAMDKYVKGFIKYISEKDSSKFHCPVVSSLEWRK
;
A
#
# COMPACT_ATOMS: atom_id res chain seq x y z
N MET A 1 12.29 14.45 3.33
CA MET A 1 11.47 13.26 3.13
C MET A 1 10.83 13.36 1.77
N THR A 2 10.99 12.34 0.95
CA THR A 2 10.33 12.22 -0.36
C THR A 2 8.83 12.00 -0.14
N TRP A 3 7.98 12.82 -0.73
CA TRP A 3 6.54 12.84 -0.42
C TRP A 3 5.65 12.89 -1.67
N ARG A 4 6.21 13.30 -2.83
CA ARG A 4 5.42 13.45 -4.05
C ARG A 4 5.20 12.09 -4.73
N VAL A 5 3.97 11.85 -5.13
CA VAL A 5 3.62 10.84 -6.12
C VAL A 5 3.49 11.54 -7.46
N VAL A 6 4.23 11.09 -8.47
CA VAL A 6 4.21 11.67 -9.81
C VAL A 6 3.50 10.71 -10.74
N HIS A 7 2.37 11.12 -11.27
CA HIS A 7 1.63 10.38 -12.28
C HIS A 7 2.01 10.86 -13.67
N VAL A 8 2.50 9.97 -14.50
CA VAL A 8 2.94 10.25 -15.87
C VAL A 8 2.07 9.47 -16.83
N SER A 9 1.30 10.20 -17.65
CA SER A 9 0.43 9.61 -18.66
C SER A 9 0.74 10.22 -20.03
N GLN A 10 0.72 9.39 -21.08
CA GLN A 10 0.88 9.81 -22.47
C GLN A 10 2.16 10.65 -22.70
N SER A 11 3.26 10.24 -22.10
CA SER A 11 4.57 10.88 -22.29
C SER A 11 5.38 10.17 -23.36
N GLU A 12 6.23 10.91 -24.05
CA GLU A 12 7.15 10.38 -25.05
C GLU A 12 8.39 9.83 -24.40
N LYS A 13 8.90 10.55 -23.36
CA LYS A 13 10.18 10.22 -22.74
C LYS A 13 10.26 10.68 -21.29
N MET A 14 10.84 9.83 -20.45
CA MET A 14 11.32 10.16 -19.12
C MET A 14 12.82 10.03 -19.05
N ARG A 15 13.53 11.06 -18.57
CA ARG A 15 14.99 11.08 -18.45
C ARG A 15 15.47 11.87 -17.24
N LEU A 16 16.71 11.63 -16.84
CA LEU A 16 17.40 12.42 -15.82
C LEU A 16 17.95 13.72 -16.39
N LYS A 17 17.70 14.86 -15.73
CA LYS A 17 18.32 16.17 -16.04
C LYS A 17 18.61 16.91 -14.73
N LEU A 18 19.90 17.07 -14.38
CA LEU A 18 20.36 17.81 -13.19
C LEU A 18 19.61 17.39 -11.89
N ASP A 19 19.65 16.08 -11.58
CA ASP A 19 18.94 15.47 -10.44
C ASP A 19 17.41 15.68 -10.41
N ASN A 20 16.82 16.01 -11.56
CA ASN A 20 15.37 16.05 -11.74
C ASN A 20 14.90 14.93 -12.67
N LEU A 21 13.70 14.43 -12.39
CA LEU A 21 12.91 13.74 -13.38
C LEU A 21 12.49 14.77 -14.43
N LEU A 22 12.84 14.53 -15.68
CA LEU A 22 12.33 15.28 -16.81
C LEU A 22 11.35 14.40 -17.59
N VAL A 23 10.13 14.88 -17.75
CA VAL A 23 9.07 14.26 -18.55
C VAL A 23 8.85 15.11 -19.79
N GLN A 24 8.97 14.51 -20.97
CA GLN A 24 8.64 15.12 -22.25
C GLN A 24 7.25 14.66 -22.69
N LYS A 25 6.35 15.62 -22.95
CA LYS A 25 4.98 15.35 -23.37
C LYS A 25 4.52 16.45 -24.33
N MET A 26 4.06 16.07 -25.54
CA MET A 26 3.56 16.97 -26.57
C MET A 26 4.53 18.15 -26.85
N GLY A 27 5.83 17.86 -26.93
CA GLY A 27 6.86 18.86 -27.16
C GLY A 27 7.17 19.78 -25.96
N GLN A 28 6.53 19.59 -24.81
CA GLN A 28 6.78 20.32 -23.57
C GLN A 28 7.66 19.51 -22.62
N GLU A 29 8.47 20.18 -21.83
CA GLU A 29 9.29 19.57 -20.80
C GLU A 29 8.80 19.95 -19.40
N PHE A 30 8.53 18.94 -18.56
CA PHE A 30 8.16 19.10 -17.16
C PHE A 30 9.29 18.52 -16.29
N THR A 31 9.65 19.22 -15.22
CA THR A 31 10.73 18.78 -14.32
C THR A 31 10.25 18.70 -12.88
N VAL A 32 10.65 17.62 -12.18
CA VAL A 32 10.38 17.42 -10.76
C VAL A 32 11.68 16.97 -10.09
N PRO A 33 12.13 17.62 -8.99
CA PRO A 33 13.32 17.19 -8.26
C PRO A 33 13.16 15.74 -7.75
N LEU A 34 14.18 14.90 -7.99
CA LEU A 34 14.14 13.50 -7.51
C LEU A 34 14.08 13.42 -5.98
N SER A 35 14.66 14.40 -5.28
CA SER A 35 14.59 14.49 -3.81
C SER A 35 13.16 14.58 -3.26
N ASP A 36 12.22 15.04 -4.06
CA ASP A 36 10.82 15.22 -3.64
C ASP A 36 9.97 13.97 -3.95
N ILE A 37 10.39 13.12 -4.88
CA ILE A 37 9.58 12.02 -5.42
C ILE A 37 9.68 10.79 -4.53
N SER A 38 8.55 10.19 -4.18
CA SER A 38 8.46 8.87 -3.55
C SER A 38 8.17 7.76 -4.56
N ILE A 39 7.19 7.99 -5.43
CA ILE A 39 6.74 7.04 -6.46
C ILE A 39 6.51 7.79 -7.77
N ILE A 40 6.80 7.12 -8.87
CA ILE A 40 6.35 7.48 -10.21
C ILE A 40 5.38 6.41 -10.67
N VAL A 41 4.20 6.79 -11.11
CA VAL A 41 3.23 5.91 -11.78
C VAL A 41 3.26 6.25 -13.27
N ALA A 42 3.72 5.33 -14.09
CA ALA A 42 3.82 5.51 -15.54
C ALA A 42 2.71 4.75 -16.25
N GLU A 43 1.78 5.50 -16.82
CA GLU A 43 0.73 5.01 -17.72
C GLU A 43 1.06 5.44 -19.15
N GLY A 44 1.36 4.50 -20.00
CA GLY A 44 1.68 4.76 -21.40
C GLY A 44 2.72 3.77 -21.92
N GLY A 45 2.26 2.80 -22.72
CA GLY A 45 3.10 1.70 -23.20
C GLY A 45 4.29 2.15 -24.05
N ASP A 46 4.22 3.33 -24.69
CA ASP A 46 5.26 3.83 -25.60
C ASP A 46 6.25 4.80 -24.93
N THR A 47 6.11 5.05 -23.63
CA THR A 47 7.04 5.96 -22.92
C THR A 47 8.44 5.40 -22.84
N VAL A 48 9.41 6.11 -23.42
CA VAL A 48 10.84 5.74 -23.35
C VAL A 48 11.43 6.17 -22.01
N VAL A 49 12.03 5.22 -21.29
CA VAL A 49 12.73 5.49 -20.01
C VAL A 49 14.21 5.24 -20.16
N THR A 50 15.05 6.22 -19.79
CA THR A 50 16.51 6.07 -19.92
C THR A 50 17.10 5.28 -18.76
N LEU A 51 18.08 4.41 -19.03
CA LEU A 51 18.82 3.67 -17.97
C LEU A 51 19.45 4.60 -16.94
N ARG A 52 19.90 5.78 -17.36
CA ARG A 52 20.44 6.80 -16.46
C ARG A 52 19.38 7.28 -15.43
N LEU A 53 18.12 7.42 -15.85
CA LEU A 53 17.02 7.71 -14.93
C LEU A 53 16.78 6.55 -13.97
N LEU A 54 16.70 5.31 -14.46
CA LEU A 54 16.48 4.13 -13.59
C LEU A 54 17.57 4.00 -12.53
N SER A 55 18.84 4.23 -12.90
CA SER A 55 19.97 4.26 -11.95
C SER A 55 19.77 5.34 -10.87
N ALA A 56 19.32 6.54 -11.27
CA ALA A 56 19.04 7.63 -10.32
C ALA A 56 17.84 7.31 -9.42
N LEU A 57 16.77 6.71 -9.95
CA LEU A 57 15.63 6.28 -9.14
C LEU A 57 16.06 5.30 -8.03
N SER A 58 16.95 4.35 -8.36
CA SER A 58 17.53 3.44 -7.35
C SER A 58 18.29 4.20 -6.27
N LYS A 59 19.13 5.16 -6.65
CA LYS A 59 19.93 5.97 -5.72
C LYS A 59 19.06 6.78 -4.76
N TYR A 60 17.96 7.33 -5.25
CA TYR A 60 16.99 8.12 -4.47
C TYR A 60 15.93 7.27 -3.79
N ASN A 61 15.98 5.94 -3.92
CA ASN A 61 14.97 5.00 -3.42
C ASN A 61 13.56 5.39 -3.88
N ILE A 62 13.40 5.68 -5.18
CA ILE A 62 12.12 6.00 -5.80
C ILE A 62 11.60 4.73 -6.48
N ALA A 63 10.33 4.37 -6.23
CA ALA A 63 9.68 3.29 -6.96
C ALA A 63 9.07 3.82 -8.27
N LEU A 64 9.16 3.00 -9.34
CA LEU A 64 8.46 3.24 -10.59
C LEU A 64 7.45 2.11 -10.79
N VAL A 65 6.17 2.46 -10.81
CA VAL A 65 5.06 1.58 -11.16
C VAL A 65 4.83 1.68 -12.66
N VAL A 66 4.80 0.55 -13.33
CA VAL A 66 4.52 0.44 -14.76
C VAL A 66 3.13 -0.14 -14.94
N CYS A 67 2.31 0.49 -15.76
CA CYS A 67 0.96 0.04 -16.08
C CYS A 67 0.92 -0.57 -17.50
N ASP A 68 -0.04 -1.47 -17.72
CA ASP A 68 -0.34 -2.05 -19.02
C ASP A 68 -1.20 -1.10 -19.90
N ASN A 69 -1.65 -1.63 -21.04
CA ASN A 69 -2.49 -0.89 -21.98
C ASN A 69 -3.91 -0.58 -21.45
N GLU A 70 -4.33 -1.29 -20.41
CA GLU A 70 -5.59 -1.05 -19.69
C GLU A 70 -5.37 -0.08 -18.50
N HIS A 71 -4.17 0.50 -18.40
CA HIS A 71 -3.73 1.38 -17.33
C HIS A 71 -3.67 0.73 -15.95
N LEU A 72 -3.64 -0.61 -15.88
CA LEU A 72 -3.52 -1.34 -14.61
C LEU A 72 -2.06 -1.56 -14.24
N PRO A 73 -1.68 -1.37 -12.96
CA PRO A 73 -0.31 -1.62 -12.50
C PRO A 73 0.09 -3.09 -12.63
N THR A 74 1.09 -3.38 -13.46
CA THR A 74 1.59 -4.73 -13.75
C THR A 74 3.03 -4.97 -13.31
N GLY A 75 3.80 -3.90 -13.10
CA GLY A 75 5.19 -4.03 -12.71
C GLY A 75 5.65 -2.92 -11.77
N ILE A 76 6.62 -3.27 -10.91
CA ILE A 76 7.25 -2.32 -9.99
C ILE A 76 8.76 -2.42 -10.14
N TYR A 77 9.42 -1.30 -10.52
CA TYR A 77 10.84 -1.14 -10.39
C TYR A 77 11.15 -0.43 -9.07
N HIS A 78 12.03 -1.00 -8.27
CA HIS A 78 12.52 -0.39 -7.02
C HIS A 78 13.98 -0.74 -6.77
N SER A 79 14.65 -0.01 -5.89
CA SER A 79 16.03 -0.28 -5.53
C SER A 79 16.14 -1.63 -4.79
N GLN A 80 17.04 -2.50 -5.23
CA GLN A 80 17.37 -3.75 -4.52
C GLN A 80 18.21 -3.51 -3.26
N ASN A 81 19.05 -2.49 -3.25
CA ASN A 81 20.06 -2.23 -2.21
C ASN A 81 19.81 -0.89 -1.51
N GLY A 82 18.55 -0.60 -1.16
CA GLY A 82 18.14 0.68 -0.60
C GLY A 82 18.71 0.99 0.79
N HIS A 83 19.39 0.01 1.47
CA HIS A 83 19.91 0.20 2.83
C HIS A 83 21.31 -0.39 3.00
N PHE A 84 22.26 0.42 3.51
CA PHE A 84 23.66 0.01 3.70
C PHE A 84 23.86 -1.18 4.67
N ARG A 85 22.88 -1.50 5.52
CA ARG A 85 22.86 -2.67 6.43
C ARG A 85 21.93 -3.78 5.94
N ALA A 86 21.62 -3.88 4.64
CA ALA A 86 20.68 -4.87 4.10
C ALA A 86 21.04 -6.31 4.52
N TYR A 87 22.31 -6.71 4.47
CA TYR A 87 22.76 -8.03 4.91
C TYR A 87 22.46 -8.29 6.41
N LYS A 88 22.76 -7.31 7.26
CA LYS A 88 22.47 -7.43 8.72
C LYS A 88 20.96 -7.58 8.94
N ARG A 89 20.15 -6.77 8.27
CA ARG A 89 18.68 -6.83 8.37
C ARG A 89 18.12 -8.15 7.87
N LEU A 90 18.62 -8.64 6.74
CA LEU A 90 18.23 -9.95 6.20
C LEU A 90 18.52 -11.06 7.21
N LYS A 91 19.73 -11.07 7.82
CA LYS A 91 20.11 -12.05 8.84
C LYS A 91 19.21 -11.96 10.08
N GLU A 92 18.90 -10.76 10.55
CA GLU A 92 17.95 -10.53 11.64
C GLU A 92 16.54 -11.09 11.29
N GLN A 93 16.05 -10.79 10.08
CA GLN A 93 14.75 -11.22 9.57
C GLN A 93 14.65 -12.75 9.45
N MET A 94 15.69 -13.41 8.96
CA MET A 94 15.75 -14.88 8.89
C MET A 94 15.71 -15.53 10.27
N ASN A 95 16.22 -14.85 11.29
CA ASN A 95 16.26 -15.34 12.68
C ASN A 95 15.00 -15.00 13.49
N TRP A 96 14.00 -14.33 12.92
CA TRP A 96 12.73 -14.13 13.61
C TRP A 96 12.08 -15.48 13.91
N SER A 97 11.87 -15.76 15.19
CA SER A 97 11.20 -16.98 15.62
C SER A 97 9.73 -17.00 15.17
N GLN A 98 9.16 -18.18 15.00
CA GLN A 98 7.74 -18.31 14.66
C GLN A 98 6.85 -17.58 15.69
N LYS A 99 7.19 -17.64 16.98
CA LYS A 99 6.47 -16.93 18.04
C LYS A 99 6.48 -15.40 17.86
N GLN A 100 7.58 -14.81 17.36
CA GLN A 100 7.65 -13.38 17.06
C GLN A 100 6.78 -13.04 15.85
N LYS A 101 6.84 -13.87 14.81
CA LYS A 101 6.01 -13.70 13.59
C LYS A 101 4.53 -13.80 13.92
N ASP A 102 4.12 -14.84 14.68
CA ASP A 102 2.72 -15.06 15.07
C ASP A 102 2.14 -13.88 15.88
N LYS A 103 2.92 -13.33 16.80
CA LYS A 103 2.51 -12.15 17.58
C LYS A 103 2.45 -10.88 16.73
N ALA A 104 3.39 -10.70 15.81
CA ALA A 104 3.36 -9.56 14.92
C ALA A 104 2.15 -9.63 13.98
N TRP A 105 1.85 -10.81 13.44
CA TRP A 105 0.66 -11.04 12.62
C TRP A 105 -0.64 -10.79 13.39
N GLN A 106 -0.73 -11.23 14.62
CA GLN A 106 -1.88 -10.94 15.49
C GLN A 106 -2.17 -9.44 15.58
N ILE A 107 -1.14 -8.59 15.73
CA ILE A 107 -1.30 -7.13 15.80
C ILE A 107 -1.72 -6.57 14.44
N VAL A 108 -1.09 -7.03 13.35
CA VAL A 108 -1.43 -6.59 11.99
C VAL A 108 -2.88 -6.90 11.67
N THR A 109 -3.32 -8.13 11.97
CA THR A 109 -4.71 -8.57 11.76
C THR A 109 -5.69 -7.79 12.65
N TYR A 110 -5.33 -7.55 13.92
CA TYR A 110 -6.12 -6.70 14.81
C TYR A 110 -6.32 -5.30 14.21
N TYR A 111 -5.26 -4.67 13.70
CA TYR A 111 -5.35 -3.35 13.08
C TYR A 111 -6.17 -3.36 11.79
N LYS A 112 -6.06 -4.41 10.98
CA LYS A 112 -6.89 -4.58 9.78
C LYS A 112 -8.37 -4.63 10.14
N ILE A 113 -8.75 -5.53 11.06
CA ILE A 113 -10.17 -5.71 11.44
C ILE A 113 -10.71 -4.46 12.13
N ASN A 114 -9.88 -3.79 12.96
CA ASN A 114 -10.25 -2.52 13.57
C ASN A 114 -10.59 -1.45 12.50
N ASN A 115 -9.79 -1.34 11.46
CA ASN A 115 -10.06 -0.40 10.37
C ASN A 115 -11.27 -0.83 9.52
N GLN A 116 -11.53 -2.12 9.36
CA GLN A 116 -12.76 -2.62 8.70
C GLN A 116 -14.01 -2.24 9.52
N GLU A 117 -13.97 -2.39 10.85
CA GLU A 117 -15.02 -1.96 11.77
C GLU A 117 -15.25 -0.44 11.64
N ASP A 118 -14.18 0.38 11.68
CA ASP A 118 -14.27 1.83 11.50
C ASP A 118 -14.92 2.21 10.17
N VAL A 119 -14.57 1.54 9.07
CA VAL A 119 -15.15 1.81 7.74
C VAL A 119 -16.63 1.48 7.70
N LEU A 120 -17.07 0.34 8.26
CA LEU A 120 -18.49 0.01 8.32
C LEU A 120 -19.27 1.04 9.16
N ALA A 121 -18.69 1.52 10.26
CA ALA A 121 -19.28 2.57 11.08
C ALA A 121 -19.37 3.92 10.34
N MET A 122 -18.32 4.32 9.59
CA MET A 122 -18.30 5.55 8.78
C MET A 122 -19.43 5.58 7.74
N PHE A 123 -19.77 4.43 7.17
CA PHE A 123 -20.82 4.30 6.15
C PHE A 123 -22.16 3.83 6.73
N GLU A 124 -22.35 3.93 8.03
CA GLU A 124 -23.61 3.61 8.76
C GLU A 124 -24.15 2.21 8.39
N LYS A 125 -23.25 1.24 8.28
CA LYS A 125 -23.59 -0.15 7.97
C LYS A 125 -24.19 -0.88 9.17
N SER A 126 -24.63 -2.13 8.98
CA SER A 126 -25.30 -2.92 10.01
C SER A 126 -24.51 -2.98 11.33
N LEU A 127 -25.15 -2.58 12.44
CA LEU A 127 -24.56 -2.64 13.77
C LEU A 127 -24.22 -4.09 14.18
N ASP A 128 -24.98 -5.07 13.70
CA ASP A 128 -24.71 -6.49 14.00
C ASP A 128 -23.44 -6.95 13.32
N ASN A 129 -23.16 -6.52 12.06
CA ASN A 129 -21.94 -6.84 11.38
C ASN A 129 -20.74 -6.09 11.97
N ILE A 130 -20.91 -4.85 12.43
CA ILE A 130 -19.87 -4.10 13.16
C ILE A 130 -19.52 -4.84 14.46
N ARG A 131 -20.51 -5.28 15.25
CA ARG A 131 -20.26 -6.07 16.45
C ARG A 131 -19.60 -7.39 16.17
N LEU A 132 -19.99 -8.08 15.09
CA LEU A 132 -19.36 -9.33 14.66
C LEU A 132 -17.87 -9.14 14.30
N LEU A 133 -17.51 -8.02 13.65
CA LEU A 133 -16.10 -7.68 13.41
C LEU A 133 -15.36 -7.42 14.73
N SER A 134 -15.98 -6.71 15.67
CA SER A 134 -15.41 -6.49 17.01
C SER A 134 -15.15 -7.82 17.73
N ASP A 135 -16.09 -8.75 17.68
CA ASP A 135 -15.93 -10.08 18.28
C ASP A 135 -14.78 -10.87 17.62
N TYR A 136 -14.68 -10.83 16.29
CA TYR A 136 -13.56 -11.47 15.60
C TYR A 136 -12.22 -10.85 16.00
N LYS A 137 -12.14 -9.53 16.10
CA LYS A 137 -10.95 -8.78 16.51
C LYS A 137 -10.44 -9.24 17.89
N GLU A 138 -11.34 -9.40 18.87
CA GLU A 138 -10.99 -9.84 20.23
C GLU A 138 -10.62 -11.34 20.30
N GLN A 139 -11.01 -12.14 19.32
CA GLN A 139 -10.76 -13.58 19.27
C GLN A 139 -9.47 -13.93 18.46
N ILE A 140 -8.70 -12.94 17.99
CA ILE A 140 -7.49 -13.22 17.22
C ILE A 140 -6.41 -13.82 18.13
N GLU A 141 -6.02 -15.05 17.83
CA GLU A 141 -4.88 -15.71 18.45
C GLU A 141 -3.56 -15.40 17.72
N PRO A 142 -2.39 -15.58 18.38
CA PRO A 142 -1.11 -15.47 17.71
C PRO A 142 -1.04 -16.38 16.46
N GLY A 143 -0.71 -15.80 15.30
CA GLY A 143 -0.69 -16.48 14.01
C GLY A 143 -2.07 -16.67 13.37
N ASP A 144 -3.12 -16.09 13.95
CA ASP A 144 -4.52 -16.16 13.46
C ASP A 144 -4.98 -17.58 13.06
N ARG A 145 -4.73 -18.55 13.93
CA ARG A 145 -4.98 -19.99 13.68
C ARG A 145 -6.45 -20.31 13.37
N THR A 146 -7.35 -19.48 13.84
CA THR A 146 -8.80 -19.60 13.65
C THR A 146 -9.30 -18.82 12.41
N ASN A 147 -8.36 -18.25 11.62
CA ASN A 147 -8.67 -17.50 10.38
C ASN A 147 -9.70 -16.38 10.58
N ARG A 148 -9.55 -15.61 11.66
CA ARG A 148 -10.43 -14.48 11.95
C ARG A 148 -10.31 -13.38 10.90
N GLU A 149 -9.12 -13.20 10.34
CA GLU A 149 -8.85 -12.31 9.22
C GLU A 149 -9.75 -12.63 8.01
N GLY A 150 -9.78 -13.87 7.58
CA GLY A 150 -10.59 -14.30 6.44
C GLY A 150 -12.10 -14.20 6.71
N HIS A 151 -12.55 -14.55 7.92
CA HIS A 151 -13.95 -14.39 8.32
C HIS A 151 -14.38 -12.93 8.35
N ALA A 152 -13.56 -12.06 8.95
CA ALA A 152 -13.82 -10.63 9.02
C ALA A 152 -13.85 -10.00 7.63
N SER A 153 -12.90 -10.34 6.76
CA SER A 153 -12.84 -9.83 5.38
C SER A 153 -14.09 -10.22 4.58
N LYS A 154 -14.63 -11.42 4.75
CA LYS A 154 -15.86 -11.86 4.08
C LYS A 154 -17.08 -11.03 4.55
N VAL A 155 -17.24 -10.85 5.85
CA VAL A 155 -18.33 -10.03 6.42
C VAL A 155 -18.19 -8.58 5.95
N TYR A 156 -17.01 -8.02 6.04
CA TYR A 156 -16.69 -6.65 5.66
C TYR A 156 -17.02 -6.34 4.19
N PHE A 157 -16.49 -7.12 3.24
CA PHE A 157 -16.74 -6.88 1.83
C PHE A 157 -18.21 -7.08 1.43
N ASN A 158 -18.86 -8.09 2.00
CA ASN A 158 -20.30 -8.32 1.75
C ASN A 158 -21.17 -7.19 2.30
N GLU A 159 -20.80 -6.61 3.44
CA GLU A 159 -21.55 -5.50 4.02
C GLU A 159 -21.26 -4.19 3.30
N LEU A 160 -20.01 -3.96 2.89
CA LEU A 160 -19.60 -2.72 2.22
C LEU A 160 -20.13 -2.64 0.80
N PHE A 161 -19.91 -3.67 -0.02
CA PHE A 161 -20.20 -3.68 -1.47
C PHE A 161 -21.42 -4.53 -1.87
N GLY A 162 -22.03 -5.21 -0.91
CA GLY A 162 -23.22 -6.04 -1.12
C GLY A 162 -22.92 -7.55 -1.09
N LYS A 163 -23.98 -8.33 -0.76
CA LYS A 163 -23.87 -9.79 -0.53
C LYS A 163 -23.37 -10.59 -1.73
N GLN A 164 -23.50 -10.07 -2.93
CA GLN A 164 -23.04 -10.72 -4.17
C GLN A 164 -21.64 -10.31 -4.59
N PHE A 165 -21.00 -9.39 -3.85
CA PHE A 165 -19.68 -8.93 -4.17
C PHE A 165 -18.65 -10.07 -4.02
N VAL A 166 -17.90 -10.30 -5.09
CA VAL A 166 -16.79 -11.26 -5.10
C VAL A 166 -15.51 -10.50 -5.42
N ARG A 167 -14.51 -10.65 -4.57
CA ARG A 167 -13.21 -10.04 -4.78
C ARG A 167 -12.46 -10.74 -5.91
N VAL A 168 -12.26 -10.02 -7.03
CA VAL A 168 -11.57 -10.50 -8.23
C VAL A 168 -10.26 -9.73 -8.40
N THR A 169 -9.15 -10.47 -8.57
CA THR A 169 -7.80 -9.89 -8.72
C THR A 169 -7.25 -10.01 -10.14
N GLN A 170 -8.00 -10.63 -11.05
CA GLN A 170 -7.61 -10.89 -12.44
C GLN A 170 -8.32 -9.97 -13.42
N GLN A 171 -8.00 -10.08 -14.73
CA GLN A 171 -8.68 -9.43 -15.84
C GLN A 171 -10.20 -9.72 -15.80
N GLU A 172 -11.01 -8.81 -16.34
CA GLU A 172 -12.48 -8.80 -16.28
C GLU A 172 -13.07 -8.39 -14.91
N ALA A 173 -12.32 -7.62 -14.13
CA ALA A 173 -12.82 -7.05 -12.90
C ALA A 173 -13.86 -5.94 -13.19
N ASP A 174 -14.98 -5.94 -12.45
CA ASP A 174 -15.88 -4.79 -12.43
C ASP A 174 -15.15 -3.53 -11.92
N VAL A 175 -15.78 -2.35 -12.06
CA VAL A 175 -15.15 -1.07 -11.71
C VAL A 175 -14.69 -0.99 -10.26
N ILE A 176 -15.42 -1.62 -9.32
CA ILE A 176 -15.04 -1.66 -7.90
C ILE A 176 -13.78 -2.50 -7.73
N ASN A 177 -13.77 -3.73 -8.29
CA ASN A 177 -12.59 -4.59 -8.25
C ASN A 177 -11.39 -3.97 -8.98
N ALA A 178 -11.61 -3.31 -10.12
CA ALA A 178 -10.56 -2.58 -10.85
C ALA A 178 -9.97 -1.45 -9.98
N GLY A 179 -10.82 -0.66 -9.32
CA GLY A 179 -10.39 0.40 -8.39
C GLY A 179 -9.61 -0.14 -7.18
N LEU A 180 -10.09 -1.23 -6.55
CA LEU A 180 -9.41 -1.91 -5.47
C LEU A 180 -8.05 -2.46 -5.92
N ASN A 181 -7.98 -3.11 -7.09
CA ASN A 181 -6.74 -3.66 -7.65
C ASN A 181 -5.72 -2.56 -7.91
N TYR A 182 -6.15 -1.46 -8.55
CA TYR A 182 -5.30 -0.30 -8.82
C TYR A 182 -4.78 0.32 -7.53
N GLY A 183 -5.67 0.69 -6.60
CA GLY A 183 -5.29 1.33 -5.35
C GLY A 183 -4.38 0.46 -4.47
N TYR A 184 -4.66 -0.84 -4.36
CA TYR A 184 -3.81 -1.77 -3.63
C TYR A 184 -2.44 -1.94 -4.29
N ALA A 185 -2.32 -1.91 -5.62
CA ALA A 185 -1.04 -1.96 -6.30
C ALA A 185 -0.18 -0.71 -6.01
N ILE A 186 -0.79 0.48 -5.98
CA ILE A 186 -0.10 1.73 -5.59
C ILE A 186 0.36 1.68 -4.12
N MET A 187 -0.50 1.24 -3.19
CA MET A 187 -0.14 1.06 -1.78
C MET A 187 0.97 0.03 -1.61
N ARG A 188 0.90 -1.10 -2.34
CA ARG A 188 1.93 -2.14 -2.35
C ARG A 188 3.28 -1.59 -2.82
N ALA A 189 3.30 -0.79 -3.89
CA ALA A 189 4.52 -0.17 -4.40
C ALA A 189 5.18 0.75 -3.36
N GLN A 190 4.39 1.56 -2.66
CA GLN A 190 4.88 2.41 -1.58
C GLN A 190 5.40 1.59 -0.40
N MET A 191 4.68 0.55 0.01
CA MET A 191 5.10 -0.32 1.10
C MET A 191 6.39 -1.08 0.72
N ALA A 192 6.50 -1.61 -0.51
CA ALA A 192 7.69 -2.29 -1.00
C ALA A 192 8.93 -1.38 -0.99
N ARG A 193 8.76 -0.13 -1.45
CA ARG A 193 9.80 0.90 -1.37
C ARG A 193 10.27 1.14 0.06
N ILE A 194 9.35 1.25 1.02
CA ILE A 194 9.67 1.49 2.43
C ILE A 194 10.37 0.26 3.03
N VAL A 195 9.85 -0.94 2.82
CA VAL A 195 10.42 -2.21 3.28
C VAL A 195 11.87 -2.36 2.78
N ALA A 196 12.11 -2.15 1.47
CA ALA A 196 13.45 -2.15 0.89
C ALA A 196 14.34 -1.04 1.46
N GLY A 197 13.78 0.16 1.68
CA GLY A 197 14.48 1.29 2.28
C GLY A 197 14.97 1.05 3.71
N TYR A 198 14.31 0.16 4.46
CA TYR A 198 14.78 -0.31 5.77
C TYR A 198 15.68 -1.54 5.71
N GLY A 199 16.00 -2.04 4.52
CA GLY A 199 16.85 -3.21 4.30
C GLY A 199 16.19 -4.54 4.60
N LEU A 200 14.86 -4.58 4.69
CA LEU A 200 14.10 -5.81 4.82
C LEU A 200 13.89 -6.47 3.45
N ASN A 201 13.77 -7.78 3.45
CA ASN A 201 13.45 -8.55 2.25
C ASN A 201 11.94 -8.80 2.16
N GLY A 202 11.32 -8.34 1.08
CA GLY A 202 9.88 -8.47 0.84
C GLY A 202 9.39 -9.91 0.68
N LEU A 203 10.27 -10.84 0.28
CA LEU A 203 9.95 -12.27 0.12
C LEU A 203 9.64 -12.98 1.45
N LEU A 204 10.29 -12.55 2.55
CA LEU A 204 10.22 -13.21 3.84
C LEU A 204 9.11 -12.63 4.71
N GLY A 205 7.87 -13.06 4.48
CA GLY A 205 6.70 -12.66 5.25
C GLY A 205 6.70 -13.13 6.70
N ILE A 206 5.85 -12.51 7.51
CA ILE A 206 5.53 -12.97 8.86
C ILE A 206 4.39 -13.99 8.86
N PHE A 207 3.49 -13.90 7.90
CA PHE A 207 2.34 -14.79 7.71
C PHE A 207 2.30 -15.38 6.30
N HIS A 208 2.24 -14.54 5.25
CA HIS A 208 2.24 -15.03 3.87
C HIS A 208 3.55 -15.71 3.50
N LYS A 209 3.44 -16.89 2.88
CA LYS A 209 4.57 -17.77 2.51
C LYS A 209 4.39 -18.33 1.10
N ASN A 210 3.72 -17.59 0.22
CA ASN A 210 3.54 -18.02 -1.16
C ASN A 210 4.87 -17.90 -1.90
N GLU A 211 5.36 -19.02 -2.46
CA GLU A 211 6.63 -19.08 -3.19
C GLU A 211 6.65 -18.24 -4.48
N TYR A 212 5.47 -18.00 -5.06
CA TYR A 212 5.32 -17.19 -6.27
C TYR A 212 5.13 -15.69 -5.96
N ASN A 213 4.95 -15.31 -4.71
CA ASN A 213 4.73 -13.92 -4.32
C ASN A 213 6.02 -13.24 -3.87
N GLN A 214 6.47 -12.25 -4.65
CA GLN A 214 7.66 -11.45 -4.32
C GLN A 214 7.41 -10.45 -3.18
N PHE A 215 6.16 -10.30 -2.71
CA PHE A 215 5.72 -9.27 -1.79
C PHE A 215 5.14 -9.82 -0.48
N ASN A 216 5.49 -11.05 -0.05
CA ASN A 216 4.92 -11.67 1.15
C ASN A 216 4.93 -10.74 2.37
N LEU A 217 6.09 -10.15 2.73
CA LEU A 217 6.18 -9.21 3.86
C LEU A 217 5.47 -7.88 3.58
N VAL A 218 5.53 -7.42 2.34
CA VAL A 218 4.88 -6.18 1.92
C VAL A 218 3.38 -6.29 2.07
N ASP A 219 2.82 -7.41 1.61
CA ASP A 219 1.38 -7.71 1.71
C ASP A 219 0.96 -7.87 3.16
N ASP A 220 1.78 -8.55 4.00
CA ASP A 220 1.54 -8.63 5.45
C ASP A 220 1.43 -7.24 6.09
N LEU A 221 2.41 -6.37 5.83
CA LEU A 221 2.47 -5.05 6.45
C LEU A 221 1.47 -4.05 5.87
N MET A 222 0.95 -4.29 4.67
CA MET A 222 -0.01 -3.42 4.00
C MET A 222 -1.44 -3.60 4.54
N GLU A 223 -1.76 -4.71 5.17
CA GLU A 223 -3.14 -5.06 5.56
C GLU A 223 -3.91 -3.95 6.29
N PRO A 224 -3.35 -3.21 7.28
CA PRO A 224 -4.07 -2.12 7.95
C PRO A 224 -4.26 -0.86 7.11
N PHE A 225 -3.66 -0.78 5.92
CA PHE A 225 -3.78 0.36 5.00
C PHE A 225 -4.73 0.10 3.84
N ARG A 226 -5.19 -1.15 3.63
CA ARG A 226 -6.10 -1.48 2.54
C ARG A 226 -7.40 -0.70 2.64
N GLN A 227 -7.93 -0.53 3.84
CA GLN A 227 -9.19 0.16 4.09
C GLN A 227 -9.20 1.63 3.64
N ILE A 228 -8.02 2.25 3.49
CA ILE A 228 -7.89 3.60 2.89
C ILE A 228 -8.37 3.59 1.44
N VAL A 229 -8.00 2.55 0.70
CA VAL A 229 -8.45 2.35 -0.69
C VAL A 229 -9.93 1.99 -0.72
N ASP A 230 -10.37 1.11 0.18
CA ASP A 230 -11.77 0.64 0.25
C ASP A 230 -12.75 1.81 0.44
N VAL A 231 -12.43 2.72 1.38
CA VAL A 231 -13.21 3.94 1.63
C VAL A 231 -13.32 4.79 0.36
N TRP A 232 -12.19 5.02 -0.29
CA TRP A 232 -12.16 5.86 -1.49
C TRP A 232 -12.94 5.22 -2.65
N VAL A 233 -12.78 3.92 -2.85
CA VAL A 233 -13.49 3.15 -3.90
C VAL A 233 -15.00 3.17 -3.64
N TYR A 234 -15.41 2.95 -2.41
CA TYR A 234 -16.84 2.99 -2.04
C TYR A 234 -17.44 4.37 -2.32
N ASP A 235 -16.77 5.45 -1.94
CA ASP A 235 -17.27 6.82 -2.12
C ASP A 235 -17.34 7.26 -3.59
N ASN A 236 -16.39 6.80 -4.41
CA ASN A 236 -16.20 7.38 -5.75
C ASN A 236 -16.58 6.43 -6.90
N LEU A 237 -16.58 5.11 -6.69
CA LEU A 237 -16.75 4.14 -7.78
C LEU A 237 -18.03 3.31 -7.72
N ARG A 238 -18.78 3.28 -6.62
CA ARG A 238 -19.94 2.40 -6.47
C ARG A 238 -21.03 2.61 -7.54
N ASP A 239 -21.15 3.84 -8.09
CA ASP A 239 -22.14 4.22 -9.07
C ASP A 239 -21.51 4.47 -10.46
N GLN A 240 -20.28 3.95 -10.70
CA GLN A 240 -19.53 4.16 -11.94
C GLN A 240 -19.48 2.87 -12.76
N GLU A 241 -19.32 3.02 -14.07
CA GLU A 241 -19.17 1.88 -15.00
C GLU A 241 -17.71 1.58 -15.33
N PHE A 242 -16.84 2.61 -15.31
CA PHE A 242 -15.45 2.50 -15.74
C PHE A 242 -14.49 3.23 -14.78
N LEU A 243 -13.29 2.66 -14.61
CA LEU A 243 -12.18 3.27 -13.87
C LEU A 243 -11.50 4.34 -14.74
N LYS A 244 -12.10 5.55 -14.84
CA LYS A 244 -11.59 6.67 -15.62
C LYS A 244 -10.27 7.21 -15.08
N TYR A 245 -9.60 8.05 -15.88
CA TYR A 245 -8.32 8.68 -15.54
C TYR A 245 -8.37 9.47 -14.22
N GLU A 246 -9.41 10.29 -14.03
CA GLU A 246 -9.59 11.07 -12.79
C GLU A 246 -9.66 10.18 -11.54
N TYR A 247 -10.27 9.00 -11.63
CA TYR A 247 -10.33 8.05 -10.50
C TYR A 247 -8.97 7.40 -10.23
N ARG A 248 -8.20 7.08 -11.27
CA ARG A 248 -6.82 6.58 -11.09
C ARG A 248 -5.92 7.63 -10.45
N LEU A 249 -6.06 8.91 -10.82
CA LEU A 249 -5.38 10.03 -10.16
C LEU A 249 -5.76 10.11 -8.68
N GLY A 250 -7.05 10.06 -8.36
CA GLY A 250 -7.54 10.08 -6.97
C GLY A 250 -6.98 8.94 -6.13
N LEU A 251 -6.99 7.70 -6.66
CA LEU A 251 -6.39 6.53 -6.01
C LEU A 251 -4.88 6.70 -5.77
N THR A 252 -4.18 7.31 -6.72
CA THR A 252 -2.74 7.60 -6.59
C THR A 252 -2.49 8.67 -5.53
N ASP A 253 -3.34 9.71 -5.46
CA ASP A 253 -3.21 10.82 -4.51
C ASP A 253 -3.54 10.43 -3.06
N LEU A 254 -4.17 9.26 -2.83
CA LEU A 254 -4.41 8.73 -1.48
C LEU A 254 -3.13 8.63 -0.64
N LEU A 255 -1.97 8.43 -1.24
CA LEU A 255 -0.69 8.44 -0.54
C LEU A 255 -0.35 9.81 0.07
N ASN A 256 -0.93 10.89 -0.44
CA ASN A 256 -0.80 12.26 0.06
C ASN A 256 -1.93 12.66 1.03
N ALA A 257 -3.01 11.88 1.10
CA ALA A 257 -4.12 12.11 2.01
C ALA A 257 -3.64 12.16 3.47
N LYS A 258 -4.31 12.96 4.30
CA LYS A 258 -3.97 13.06 5.72
C LYS A 258 -4.65 11.95 6.51
N ILE A 259 -3.91 11.39 7.46
CA ILE A 259 -4.40 10.34 8.35
C ILE A 259 -3.78 10.50 9.74
N LYS A 260 -4.51 10.15 10.78
CA LYS A 260 -4.00 10.10 12.15
C LYS A 260 -3.20 8.82 12.36
N TYR A 261 -1.96 8.96 12.85
CA TYR A 261 -1.09 7.87 13.26
C TYR A 261 -0.51 8.14 14.65
N GLY A 262 -0.92 7.37 15.63
CA GLY A 262 -0.64 7.67 17.04
C GLY A 262 -1.24 9.01 17.47
N LYS A 263 -0.40 9.96 17.88
CA LYS A 263 -0.82 11.31 18.31
C LYS A 263 -0.71 12.38 17.22
N GLU A 264 -0.26 12.02 16.03
CA GLU A 264 0.06 12.97 14.97
C GLU A 264 -0.85 12.75 13.75
N THR A 265 -1.16 13.83 13.03
CA THR A 265 -1.76 13.79 11.70
C THR A 265 -0.65 13.97 10.67
N CYS A 266 -0.53 13.05 9.73
CA CYS A 266 0.50 13.06 8.69
C CYS A 266 -0.04 12.48 7.38
N SER A 267 0.74 12.52 6.29
CA SER A 267 0.32 11.85 5.07
C SER A 267 0.34 10.33 5.23
N VAL A 268 -0.48 9.62 4.45
CA VAL A 268 -0.49 8.15 4.40
C VAL A 268 0.92 7.60 4.16
N THR A 269 1.68 8.19 3.23
CA THR A 269 3.10 7.85 3.00
C THR A 269 3.94 7.91 4.27
N VAL A 270 3.79 8.96 5.07
CA VAL A 270 4.54 9.13 6.33
C VAL A 270 4.02 8.17 7.40
N ALA A 271 2.72 7.91 7.46
CA ALA A 271 2.14 6.92 8.37
C ALA A 271 2.68 5.51 8.08
N MET A 272 2.76 5.11 6.80
CA MET A 272 3.35 3.83 6.37
C MET A 272 4.82 3.71 6.78
N ASP A 273 5.63 4.77 6.60
CA ASP A 273 7.03 4.77 7.03
C ASP A 273 7.17 4.60 8.55
N LYS A 274 6.40 5.36 9.34
CA LYS A 274 6.36 5.24 10.80
C LYS A 274 5.89 3.86 11.25
N TYR A 275 4.90 3.28 10.56
CA TYR A 275 4.38 1.96 10.84
C TYR A 275 5.44 0.87 10.65
N VAL A 276 6.15 0.86 9.51
CA VAL A 276 7.24 -0.11 9.27
C VAL A 276 8.36 0.07 10.28
N LYS A 277 8.72 1.31 10.63
CA LYS A 277 9.70 1.58 11.69
C LYS A 277 9.25 1.07 13.06
N GLY A 278 7.97 1.24 13.40
CA GLY A 278 7.35 0.71 14.61
C GLY A 278 7.35 -0.83 14.63
N PHE A 279 6.97 -1.46 13.50
CA PHE A 279 7.03 -2.91 13.31
C PHE A 279 8.43 -3.46 13.55
N ILE A 280 9.48 -2.85 12.97
CA ILE A 280 10.86 -3.29 13.15
C ILE A 280 11.26 -3.27 14.63
N LYS A 281 10.91 -2.20 15.35
CA LYS A 281 11.16 -2.11 16.80
C LYS A 281 10.40 -3.17 17.58
N TYR A 282 9.13 -3.37 17.26
CA TYR A 282 8.31 -4.37 17.92
C TYR A 282 8.88 -5.78 17.75
N ILE A 283 9.20 -6.19 16.51
CA ILE A 283 9.65 -7.56 16.24
C ILE A 283 11.06 -7.83 16.77
N SER A 284 11.95 -6.82 16.79
CA SER A 284 13.34 -6.94 17.25
C SER A 284 13.49 -6.71 18.76
N GLU A 285 12.80 -5.71 19.31
CA GLU A 285 13.01 -5.21 20.68
C GLU A 285 11.80 -5.45 21.60
N LYS A 286 10.68 -5.96 21.05
CA LYS A 286 9.36 -6.08 21.72
C LYS A 286 8.78 -4.73 22.18
N ASP A 287 9.24 -3.63 21.61
CA ASP A 287 8.76 -2.28 21.90
C ASP A 287 7.59 -1.91 20.98
N SER A 288 6.37 -1.96 21.51
CA SER A 288 5.13 -1.60 20.82
C SER A 288 4.81 -0.10 20.86
N SER A 289 5.59 0.72 21.55
CA SER A 289 5.29 2.15 21.82
C SER A 289 5.11 3.01 20.56
N LYS A 290 5.58 2.55 19.40
CA LYS A 290 5.50 3.24 18.11
C LYS A 290 4.84 2.42 17.00
N PHE A 291 4.34 1.23 17.34
CA PHE A 291 3.63 0.37 16.40
C PHE A 291 2.13 0.56 16.59
N HIS A 292 1.57 1.55 15.88
CA HIS A 292 0.18 1.98 16.01
C HIS A 292 -0.65 1.57 14.80
N CYS A 293 -1.96 1.51 14.98
CA CYS A 293 -2.92 1.42 13.89
C CYS A 293 -3.01 2.77 13.16
N PRO A 294 -2.98 2.83 11.82
CA PRO A 294 -3.47 4.01 11.10
C PRO A 294 -4.97 4.15 11.32
N VAL A 295 -5.45 5.33 11.69
CA VAL A 295 -6.89 5.56 12.01
C VAL A 295 -7.62 5.94 10.73
N VAL A 296 -8.27 4.97 10.07
CA VAL A 296 -8.91 5.17 8.75
C VAL A 296 -10.08 6.15 8.83
N SER A 297 -10.83 6.17 9.92
CA SER A 297 -11.91 7.14 10.16
C SER A 297 -11.45 8.61 10.22
N SER A 298 -10.16 8.86 10.31
CA SER A 298 -9.55 10.20 10.27
C SER A 298 -9.02 10.60 8.89
N LEU A 299 -9.30 9.82 7.86
CA LEU A 299 -8.77 10.03 6.53
C LEU A 299 -9.35 11.31 5.90
N GLU A 300 -8.46 12.20 5.46
CA GLU A 300 -8.80 13.44 4.77
C GLU A 300 -8.06 13.47 3.43
N TRP A 301 -8.79 13.40 2.31
CA TRP A 301 -8.23 13.65 1.00
C TRP A 301 -8.68 15.00 0.46
N ARG A 302 -7.85 15.61 -0.37
CA ARG A 302 -8.19 16.88 -1.01
C ARG A 302 -9.34 16.65 -1.98
N LYS A 303 -10.44 17.37 -1.77
CA LYS A 303 -11.55 17.43 -2.73
C LYS A 303 -11.15 18.26 -3.95
#